data_d60f652e13e497b33db7f8abbe3c2a04
#
_entry.id   d60f652e13e497b33db7f8abbe3c2a04
#
_cell.length_a   1.000
_cell.length_b   1.000
_cell.length_c   1.000
_cell.angle_alpha   90.00
_cell.angle_beta   90.00
_cell.angle_gamma   90.00
#
_symmetry.space_group_name_H-M   'P 1'
#
loop_
_entity.id
_entity.type
_entity.pdbx_description
1 polymer ?
#
loop_
_entity_poly.entity_id
_entity_poly.type
_entity_poly.pdbx_seq_one_letter_code
_entity_poly.pdbx_strand_id
1 'polypeptide(L)'
;VLSLDLHPIYRNNRDIELALRQFLFAAARSGESAVEIIPGKGSGQLKRRVLAFLDQRHIKKLYLRHESAPGNEGRVIVHFRDQR
;
A
#
# COMPACT_ATOMS: atom_id res chain seq x y z
N VAL A 1 13.10 -2.94 3.43
CA VAL A 1 11.70 -2.55 3.26
C VAL A 1 11.18 -3.08 1.93
N LEU A 2 10.09 -3.83 1.98
CA LEU A 2 9.47 -4.34 0.76
C LEU A 2 8.69 -3.23 0.07
N SER A 3 8.69 -3.27 -1.25
CA SER A 3 7.98 -2.28 -2.07
C SER A 3 7.10 -2.98 -3.10
N LEU A 4 5.95 -2.39 -3.36
CA LEU A 4 5.05 -2.85 -4.41
C LEU A 4 4.83 -1.70 -5.39
N ASP A 5 5.29 -1.87 -6.62
CA ASP A 5 5.11 -0.88 -7.68
C ASP A 5 3.88 -1.26 -8.49
N LEU A 6 2.88 -0.40 -8.49
CA LEU A 6 1.62 -0.66 -9.20
C LEU A 6 1.64 -0.17 -10.64
N HIS A 7 2.73 0.46 -11.08
CA HIS A 7 2.83 1.00 -12.42
C HIS A 7 2.51 -0.01 -13.52
N PRO A 8 3.04 -1.25 -13.46
CA PRO A 8 2.79 -2.21 -14.54
C PRO A 8 1.34 -2.66 -14.66
N ILE A 9 0.52 -2.48 -13.62
CA ILE A 9 -0.83 -3.01 -13.60
C ILE A 9 -1.89 -1.93 -13.40
N TYR A 10 -1.54 -0.67 -13.61
CA TYR A 10 -2.42 0.44 -13.25
C TYR A 10 -3.74 0.48 -14.01
N ARG A 11 -3.85 -0.21 -15.12
CA ARG A 11 -5.06 -0.19 -15.95
C ARG A 11 -6.13 -1.18 -15.53
N ASN A 12 -5.81 -2.11 -14.64
CA ASN A 12 -6.75 -3.17 -14.26
C ASN A 12 -7.03 -3.10 -12.76
N ASN A 13 -8.24 -2.64 -12.42
CA ASN A 13 -8.64 -2.48 -11.01
C ASN A 13 -8.60 -3.78 -10.23
N ARG A 14 -9.03 -4.87 -10.86
CA ARG A 14 -9.03 -6.16 -10.19
C ARG A 14 -7.61 -6.60 -9.86
N ASP A 15 -6.69 -6.42 -10.81
CA ASP A 15 -5.30 -6.79 -10.58
C ASP A 15 -4.66 -5.93 -9.51
N ILE A 16 -5.01 -4.64 -9.45
CA ILE A 16 -4.51 -3.73 -8.42
C ILE A 16 -4.95 -4.21 -7.05
N GLU A 17 -6.24 -4.49 -6.86
CA GLU A 17 -6.74 -4.94 -5.57
C GLU A 17 -6.14 -6.28 -5.16
N LEU A 18 -6.02 -7.19 -6.11
CA LEU A 18 -5.44 -8.50 -5.83
C LEU A 18 -3.97 -8.37 -5.42
N ALA A 19 -3.21 -7.55 -6.16
CA ALA A 19 -1.80 -7.32 -5.84
C ALA A 19 -1.64 -6.68 -4.46
N LEU A 20 -2.47 -5.69 -4.13
CA LEU A 20 -2.42 -5.06 -2.82
C LEU A 20 -2.72 -6.06 -1.71
N ARG A 21 -3.76 -6.86 -1.91
CA ARG A 21 -4.15 -7.84 -0.90
C ARG A 21 -3.04 -8.85 -0.65
N GLN A 22 -2.50 -9.42 -1.72
CA GLN A 22 -1.46 -10.42 -1.60
C GLN A 22 -0.20 -9.82 -0.96
N PHE A 23 0.15 -8.61 -1.35
CA PHE A 23 1.33 -7.94 -0.83
C PHE A 23 1.20 -7.68 0.67
N LEU A 24 0.07 -7.12 1.09
CA LEU A 24 -0.15 -6.78 2.50
C LEU A 24 -0.22 -8.02 3.38
N PHE A 25 -0.93 -9.06 2.93
CA PHE A 25 -1.01 -10.29 3.70
C PHE A 25 0.36 -10.95 3.84
N ALA A 26 1.14 -10.99 2.75
CA ALA A 26 2.47 -11.58 2.80
C ALA A 26 3.40 -10.78 3.72
N ALA A 27 3.33 -9.46 3.66
CA ALA A 27 4.15 -8.61 4.50
C ALA A 27 3.80 -8.77 5.98
N ALA A 28 2.52 -8.80 6.29
CA ALA A 28 2.07 -8.99 7.67
C ALA A 28 2.52 -10.34 8.21
N ARG A 29 2.44 -11.37 7.37
CA ARG A 29 2.82 -12.72 7.77
C ARG A 29 4.32 -12.86 7.98
N SER A 30 5.12 -12.16 7.16
CA SER A 30 6.57 -12.26 7.26
C SER A 30 7.18 -11.39 8.34
N GLY A 31 6.36 -10.62 9.06
CA GLY A 31 6.84 -9.82 10.18
C GLY A 31 7.48 -8.50 9.78
N GLU A 32 7.20 -8.00 8.59
CA GLU A 32 7.69 -6.69 8.18
C GLU A 32 7.16 -5.60 9.10
N SER A 33 7.99 -4.64 9.46
CA SER A 33 7.52 -3.52 10.28
C SER A 33 6.84 -2.46 9.41
N ALA A 34 7.27 -2.30 8.16
CA ALA A 34 6.67 -1.35 7.24
C ALA A 34 6.93 -1.77 5.81
N VAL A 35 6.05 -1.38 4.91
CA VAL A 35 6.21 -1.62 3.48
C VAL A 35 5.84 -0.37 2.72
N GLU A 36 6.23 -0.32 1.46
CA GLU A 36 6.01 0.83 0.60
C GLU A 36 5.17 0.42 -0.60
N ILE A 37 4.16 1.21 -0.92
CA ILE A 37 3.36 1.01 -2.12
C ILE A 37 3.59 2.21 -3.02
N ILE A 38 3.91 1.95 -4.29
CA ILE A 38 4.25 2.99 -5.25
C ILE A 38 3.18 3.08 -6.33
N PRO A 39 2.14 3.92 -6.12
CA PRO A 39 1.12 4.11 -7.14
C PRO A 39 1.55 5.03 -8.28
N GLY A 40 2.64 5.79 -8.08
CA GLY A 40 3.08 6.76 -9.07
C GLY A 40 2.43 8.11 -8.87
N LYS A 41 2.93 9.11 -9.59
CA LYS A 41 2.48 10.48 -9.39
C LYS A 41 1.27 10.87 -10.22
N GLY A 42 1.12 10.38 -11.40
CA GLY A 42 0.01 10.65 -12.32
C GLY A 42 -1.06 11.63 -11.86
N SER A 43 -2.31 11.30 -12.11
CA SER A 43 -3.46 12.14 -11.72
C SER A 43 -3.85 11.98 -10.26
N GLY A 44 -3.21 11.07 -9.54
CA GLY A 44 -3.58 10.76 -8.17
C GLY A 44 -4.72 9.74 -8.06
N GLN A 45 -5.26 9.29 -9.17
CA GLN A 45 -6.36 8.32 -9.15
C GLN A 45 -5.91 7.00 -8.55
N LEU A 46 -4.73 6.53 -8.94
CA LEU A 46 -4.23 5.26 -8.44
C LEU A 46 -3.93 5.33 -6.95
N LYS A 47 -3.38 6.45 -6.50
CA LYS A 47 -3.14 6.67 -5.08
C LYS A 47 -4.46 6.65 -4.30
N ARG A 48 -5.50 7.28 -4.83
CA ARG A 48 -6.82 7.27 -4.17
C ARG A 48 -7.37 5.86 -4.05
N ARG A 49 -7.15 5.02 -5.06
CA ARG A 49 -7.58 3.62 -4.99
C ARG A 49 -6.82 2.86 -3.93
N VAL A 50 -5.52 3.10 -3.81
CA VAL A 50 -4.71 2.48 -2.77
C VAL A 50 -5.24 2.89 -1.40
N LEU A 51 -5.49 4.18 -1.19
CA LEU A 51 -5.98 4.67 0.08
C LEU A 51 -7.37 4.12 0.40
N ALA A 52 -8.24 4.04 -0.61
CA ALA A 52 -9.58 3.46 -0.42
C ALA A 52 -9.49 1.98 -0.05
N PHE A 53 -8.58 1.24 -0.68
CA PHE A 53 -8.36 -0.15 -0.35
C PHE A 53 -7.89 -0.30 1.10
N LEU A 54 -6.94 0.52 1.51
CA LEU A 54 -6.41 0.48 2.88
C LEU A 54 -7.46 0.87 3.92
N ASP A 55 -8.46 1.64 3.52
CA ASP A 55 -9.50 2.10 4.43
C ASP A 55 -10.61 1.08 4.65
N GLN A 56 -10.60 -0.04 3.94
CA GLN A 56 -11.58 -1.10 4.15
C GLN A 56 -11.40 -1.71 5.53
N ARG A 57 -12.52 -1.99 6.20
CA ARG A 57 -12.49 -2.45 7.58
C ARG A 57 -11.63 -3.69 7.78
N HIS A 58 -11.78 -4.68 6.92
CA HIS A 58 -11.04 -5.93 7.05
C HIS A 58 -9.56 -5.76 6.72
N ILE A 59 -9.19 -4.74 5.97
CA ILE A 59 -7.81 -4.45 5.65
C ILE A 59 -7.16 -3.65 6.78
N LYS A 60 -7.91 -2.74 7.40
CA LYS A 60 -7.39 -1.95 8.53
C LYS A 60 -6.89 -2.82 9.68
N LYS A 61 -7.41 -4.01 9.79
CA LYS A 61 -6.99 -4.94 10.84
C LYS A 61 -5.58 -5.49 10.63
N LEU A 62 -5.04 -5.33 9.42
CA LEU A 62 -3.73 -5.87 9.08
C LEU A 62 -2.59 -4.93 9.42
N TYR A 63 -2.85 -3.65 9.54
CA TYR A 63 -1.79 -2.66 9.72
C TYR A 63 -2.17 -1.64 10.79
N LEU A 64 -1.18 -0.88 11.26
CA LEU A 64 -1.41 0.14 12.28
C LEU A 64 -1.83 1.47 11.66
N ARG A 65 -1.08 1.95 10.67
CA ARG A 65 -1.34 3.22 10.03
C ARG A 65 -0.64 3.30 8.69
N HIS A 66 -1.01 4.25 7.88
CA HIS A 66 -0.33 4.53 6.63
C HIS A 66 -0.07 6.03 6.51
N GLU A 67 0.89 6.40 5.67
CA GLU A 67 1.22 7.79 5.42
C GLU A 67 1.84 7.93 4.04
N SER A 68 1.80 9.14 3.49
CA SER A 68 2.55 9.45 2.27
C SER A 68 4.02 9.63 2.63
N ALA A 69 4.91 9.16 1.76
CA ALA A 69 6.33 9.33 2.01
C ALA A 69 6.67 10.83 2.01
N PRO A 70 7.52 11.26 2.94
CA PRO A 70 7.90 12.68 3.02
C PRO A 70 8.49 13.17 1.68
N GLY A 71 7.93 14.26 1.17
CA GLY A 71 8.41 14.84 -0.08
C GLY A 71 8.09 14.05 -1.33
N ASN A 72 7.32 12.97 -1.22
CA ASN A 72 7.00 12.14 -2.38
C ASN A 72 5.59 11.60 -2.28
N GLU A 73 4.65 12.28 -2.92
CA GLU A 73 3.25 11.87 -2.89
C GLU A 73 2.96 10.63 -3.75
N GLY A 74 3.92 10.19 -4.53
CA GLY A 74 3.77 9.00 -5.33
C GLY A 74 4.04 7.71 -4.58
N ARG A 75 4.21 7.79 -3.25
CA ARG A 75 4.51 6.63 -2.42
C ARG A 75 3.68 6.64 -1.15
N VAL A 76 3.20 5.47 -0.76
CA VAL A 76 2.44 5.29 0.47
C VAL A 76 3.18 4.28 1.33
N ILE A 77 3.43 4.64 2.59
CA ILE A 77 4.10 3.75 3.53
C ILE A 77 3.06 3.18 4.48
N VAL A 78 3.03 1.85 4.60
CA VAL A 78 2.10 1.16 5.48
C VAL A 78 2.90 0.57 6.63
N HIS A 79 2.54 0.94 7.85
CA HIS A 79 3.22 0.50 9.06
C HIS A 79 2.44 -0.61 9.74
N PHE A 80 3.08 -1.75 9.93
CA PHE A 80 2.46 -2.90 10.61
C PHE A 80 2.73 -2.88 12.09
N ARG A 81 3.82 -2.24 12.53
CA ARG A 81 4.15 -2.10 13.93
C ARG A 81 5.00 -0.86 14.12
N ASP A 82 4.93 -0.30 15.33
CA ASP A 82 5.73 0.87 15.65
C ASP A 82 7.18 0.46 15.84
N GLN A 83 8.06 1.28 15.31
CA GLN A 83 9.49 1.11 15.51
C GLN A 83 9.94 2.01 16.66
N ARG A 84 10.82 1.49 17.45
CA ARG A 84 11.42 2.25 18.54
C ARG A 84 12.92 2.34 18.37
#